data_59d9955a23d1a17eb98db663c7265312
#
_entry.id   59d9955a23d1a17eb98db663c7265312
#
_cell.length_a   1.000
_cell.length_b   1.000
_cell.length_c   1.000
_cell.angle_alpha   90.00
_cell.angle_beta   90.00
_cell.angle_gamma   90.00
#
_symmetry.space_group_name_H-M   'P 1'
#
loop_
_entity.id
_entity.type
_entity.pdbx_description
1 polymer ?
#
loop_
_entity_poly.entity_id
_entity_poly.type
_entity_poly.pdbx_seq_one_letter_code
_entity_poly.pdbx_strand_id
1 'polypeptide(L)'
;MKVLLCSIGRMENKYIREFIEHYKKLGFTNICLFDNNYDGEEDFRDVISDYIDEGFVILKDYRNKSVCQLEAYNECYNNYKNEYDWIAYFDIDEFLVLNKHKSVEDFLLQKKFNKFGVVCLNWLSYGDNDLIESDETIPVNNRFKEHVMPIDFKRFNIPENDHLKCFVRGGLDNVVWTDNPHTPKTFMIRWCNNIGSEIKENMPAYKFNHKEAYLKHFSTKSTKEYVEKIRRGFADSKKPDGEEYKQYCDFMVSLYFKTNRMTPEKIAYFNNHLNMDINEIGGKRTDAQIFLLTFKKPE
;
A
#
# COMPACT_ATOMS: atom_id res chain seq x y z
N MET A 1 5.58 -21.53 12.23
CA MET A 1 4.91 -21.11 10.96
C MET A 1 5.87 -20.22 10.19
N LYS A 2 6.03 -20.43 8.89
CA LYS A 2 6.83 -19.57 8.02
C LYS A 2 5.92 -18.60 7.26
N VAL A 3 6.19 -17.31 7.35
CA VAL A 3 5.42 -16.26 6.66
C VAL A 3 6.37 -15.42 5.80
N LEU A 4 6.09 -15.36 4.49
CA LEU A 4 6.80 -14.53 3.54
C LEU A 4 6.03 -13.23 3.30
N LEU A 5 6.73 -12.12 3.16
CA LEU A 5 6.16 -10.89 2.63
C LEU A 5 6.65 -10.69 1.19
N CYS A 6 5.75 -10.49 0.26
CA CYS A 6 6.03 -10.13 -1.12
C CYS A 6 5.77 -8.63 -1.32
N SER A 7 6.76 -7.91 -1.82
CA SER A 7 6.66 -6.48 -2.15
C SER A 7 7.43 -6.16 -3.42
N ILE A 8 7.02 -5.10 -4.11
CA ILE A 8 7.74 -4.51 -5.24
C ILE A 8 7.90 -3.02 -5.00
N GLY A 9 9.03 -2.46 -5.37
CA GLY A 9 9.29 -1.04 -5.14
C GLY A 9 10.18 -0.40 -6.20
N ARG A 10 10.02 0.92 -6.33
CA ARG A 10 10.84 1.78 -7.18
C ARG A 10 11.06 3.12 -6.49
N MET A 11 12.31 3.55 -6.38
CA MET A 11 12.69 4.81 -5.72
C MET A 11 12.13 4.90 -4.28
N GLU A 12 12.36 3.86 -3.48
CA GLU A 12 11.88 3.75 -2.10
C GLU A 12 13.05 3.56 -1.10
N ASN A 13 14.30 3.89 -1.47
CA ASN A 13 15.46 3.78 -0.58
C ASN A 13 15.27 4.52 0.74
N LYS A 14 14.52 5.63 0.71
CA LYS A 14 14.18 6.42 1.91
C LYS A 14 13.36 5.64 2.96
N TYR A 15 12.57 4.65 2.52
CA TYR A 15 11.55 4.00 3.36
C TYR A 15 11.81 2.52 3.59
N ILE A 16 12.60 1.90 2.72
CA ILE A 16 12.72 0.43 2.68
C ILE A 16 13.28 -0.16 3.97
N ARG A 17 14.22 0.52 4.65
CA ARG A 17 14.77 0.02 5.92
C ARG A 17 13.71 -0.01 7.03
N GLU A 18 12.93 1.10 7.19
CA GLU A 18 11.83 1.14 8.16
C GLU A 18 10.80 0.03 7.88
N PHE A 19 10.48 -0.19 6.61
CA PHE A 19 9.57 -1.24 6.16
C PHE A 19 10.11 -2.63 6.55
N ILE A 20 11.36 -2.95 6.24
CA ILE A 20 11.98 -4.23 6.57
C ILE A 20 12.02 -4.47 8.08
N GLU A 21 12.46 -3.48 8.86
CA GLU A 21 12.55 -3.56 10.32
C GLU A 21 11.18 -3.78 10.96
N HIS A 22 10.14 -3.10 10.44
CA HIS A 22 8.78 -3.27 10.90
C HIS A 22 8.30 -4.71 10.75
N TYR A 23 8.47 -5.30 9.57
CA TYR A 23 8.02 -6.67 9.31
C TYR A 23 8.89 -7.73 9.97
N LYS A 24 10.21 -7.49 10.10
CA LYS A 24 11.11 -8.33 10.90
C LYS A 24 10.67 -8.38 12.36
N LYS A 25 10.33 -7.22 12.94
CA LYS A 25 9.80 -7.11 14.31
C LYS A 25 8.46 -7.82 14.49
N LEU A 26 7.60 -7.86 13.48
CA LEU A 26 6.33 -8.60 13.52
C LEU A 26 6.49 -10.10 13.34
N GLY A 27 7.72 -10.62 13.11
CA GLY A 27 8.01 -12.04 13.03
C GLY A 27 7.77 -12.64 11.65
N PHE A 28 7.83 -11.86 10.57
CA PHE A 28 7.93 -12.41 9.22
C PHE A 28 9.23 -13.18 9.06
N THR A 29 9.19 -14.30 8.35
CA THR A 29 10.37 -15.15 8.16
C THR A 29 11.34 -14.55 7.17
N ASN A 30 10.83 -14.06 6.05
CA ASN A 30 11.60 -13.41 4.99
C ASN A 30 10.74 -12.36 4.27
N ILE A 31 11.41 -11.50 3.49
CA ILE A 31 10.79 -10.58 2.54
C ILE A 31 11.32 -10.92 1.14
N CYS A 32 10.43 -11.22 0.19
CA CYS A 32 10.74 -11.28 -1.24
C CYS A 32 10.48 -9.89 -1.82
N LEU A 33 11.55 -9.14 -2.09
CA LEU A 33 11.50 -7.77 -2.60
C LEU A 33 11.89 -7.74 -4.06
N PHE A 34 11.01 -7.21 -4.91
CA PHE A 34 11.27 -7.00 -6.33
C PHE A 34 11.76 -5.57 -6.55
N ASP A 35 13.00 -5.44 -7.01
CA ASP A 35 13.62 -4.15 -7.36
C ASP A 35 13.16 -3.74 -8.76
N ASN A 36 12.27 -2.76 -8.83
CA ASN A 36 11.72 -2.24 -10.09
C ASN A 36 12.33 -0.89 -10.49
N ASN A 37 13.49 -0.53 -9.96
CA ASN A 37 14.21 0.67 -10.37
C ASN A 37 14.67 0.57 -11.83
N TYR A 38 14.83 1.71 -12.50
CA TYR A 38 15.46 1.77 -13.81
C TYR A 38 16.96 2.08 -13.70
N ASP A 39 17.69 1.89 -14.80
CA ASP A 39 19.09 2.24 -14.86
C ASP A 39 19.29 3.74 -14.58
N GLY A 40 20.22 4.04 -13.69
CA GLY A 40 20.48 5.42 -13.24
C GLY A 40 19.56 5.92 -12.11
N GLU A 41 18.58 5.12 -11.68
CA GLU A 41 17.80 5.36 -10.45
C GLU A 41 18.47 4.70 -9.23
N GLU A 42 17.75 4.65 -8.10
CA GLU A 42 18.19 4.03 -6.86
C GLU A 42 18.52 2.53 -7.04
N ASP A 43 19.33 1.98 -6.13
CA ASP A 43 19.52 0.54 -5.95
C ASP A 43 19.22 0.21 -4.48
N PHE A 44 18.37 -0.77 -4.24
CA PHE A 44 18.07 -1.20 -2.87
C PHE A 44 19.29 -1.77 -2.16
N ARG A 45 20.26 -2.34 -2.90
CA ARG A 45 21.51 -2.84 -2.32
C ARG A 45 22.30 -1.77 -1.57
N ASP A 46 22.20 -0.51 -1.99
CA ASP A 46 22.91 0.61 -1.36
C ASP A 46 22.48 0.81 0.10
N VAL A 47 21.25 0.41 0.44
CA VAL A 47 20.65 0.70 1.75
C VAL A 47 20.24 -0.53 2.57
N ILE A 48 20.16 -1.72 1.95
CA ILE A 48 19.70 -2.96 2.62
C ILE A 48 20.59 -4.17 2.39
N SER A 49 21.87 -3.99 1.98
CA SER A 49 22.81 -5.10 1.74
C SER A 49 22.94 -6.02 2.93
N ASP A 50 22.95 -5.46 4.15
CA ASP A 50 22.99 -6.21 5.40
C ASP A 50 21.82 -7.22 5.55
N TYR A 51 20.60 -6.84 5.19
CA TYR A 51 19.43 -7.74 5.23
C TYR A 51 19.44 -8.78 4.10
N ILE A 52 20.07 -8.47 2.98
CA ILE A 52 20.26 -9.42 1.87
C ILE A 52 21.32 -10.46 2.30
N ASP A 53 22.45 -10.03 2.85
CA ASP A 53 23.56 -10.89 3.25
C ASP A 53 23.15 -11.82 4.42
N GLU A 54 22.33 -11.37 5.36
CA GLU A 54 21.77 -12.24 6.41
C GLU A 54 20.66 -13.18 5.89
N GLY A 55 20.22 -13.03 4.65
CA GLY A 55 19.19 -13.86 4.03
C GLY A 55 17.74 -13.52 4.45
N PHE A 56 17.53 -12.41 5.17
CA PHE A 56 16.18 -11.97 5.53
C PHE A 56 15.43 -11.38 4.33
N VAL A 57 16.13 -10.64 3.46
CA VAL A 57 15.58 -10.12 2.19
C VAL A 57 16.06 -10.96 1.02
N ILE A 58 15.12 -11.49 0.26
CA ILE A 58 15.33 -12.16 -1.02
C ILE A 58 15.08 -11.10 -2.10
N LEU A 59 16.17 -10.47 -2.59
CA LEU A 59 16.05 -9.43 -3.61
C LEU A 59 15.94 -10.05 -4.99
N LYS A 60 14.92 -9.64 -5.76
CA LYS A 60 14.65 -10.05 -7.14
C LYS A 60 14.89 -8.89 -8.08
N ASP A 61 15.61 -9.14 -9.15
CA ASP A 61 15.87 -8.14 -10.19
C ASP A 61 14.68 -8.03 -11.14
N TYR A 62 13.99 -6.90 -11.04
CA TYR A 62 12.89 -6.49 -11.91
C TYR A 62 13.16 -5.13 -12.54
N ARG A 63 14.42 -4.70 -12.54
CA ARG A 63 14.86 -3.42 -13.08
C ARG A 63 14.46 -3.28 -14.55
N ASN A 64 14.15 -2.05 -14.95
CA ASN A 64 13.74 -1.69 -16.30
C ASN A 64 12.44 -2.35 -16.81
N LYS A 65 11.67 -3.04 -15.95
CA LYS A 65 10.35 -3.56 -16.31
C LYS A 65 9.27 -2.51 -16.03
N SER A 66 8.32 -2.40 -16.96
CA SER A 66 7.09 -1.60 -16.77
C SER A 66 5.90 -2.52 -16.59
N VAL A 67 4.89 -2.06 -15.80
CA VAL A 67 3.62 -2.79 -15.59
C VAL A 67 3.84 -4.24 -15.13
N CYS A 68 4.71 -4.44 -14.15
CA CYS A 68 5.19 -5.77 -13.78
C CYS A 68 4.77 -6.23 -12.37
N GLN A 69 3.94 -5.47 -11.64
CA GLN A 69 3.55 -5.84 -10.27
C GLN A 69 2.82 -7.18 -10.20
N LEU A 70 1.88 -7.45 -11.11
CA LEU A 70 1.16 -8.72 -11.14
C LEU A 70 2.06 -9.89 -11.51
N GLU A 71 3.03 -9.67 -12.41
CA GLU A 71 4.06 -10.66 -12.76
C GLU A 71 4.90 -11.01 -11.52
N ALA A 72 5.38 -10.01 -10.79
CA ALA A 72 6.17 -10.19 -9.57
C ALA A 72 5.39 -10.97 -8.50
N TYR A 73 4.11 -10.68 -8.32
CA TYR A 73 3.26 -11.38 -7.35
C TYR A 73 3.04 -12.85 -7.73
N ASN A 74 2.80 -13.12 -9.03
CA ASN A 74 2.68 -14.49 -9.53
C ASN A 74 4.00 -15.25 -9.42
N GLU A 75 5.13 -14.63 -9.75
CA GLU A 75 6.46 -15.24 -9.59
C GLU A 75 6.71 -15.59 -8.11
N CYS A 76 6.46 -14.64 -7.20
CA CYS A 76 6.63 -14.88 -5.77
C CYS A 76 5.80 -16.07 -5.29
N TYR A 77 4.50 -16.10 -5.63
CA TYR A 77 3.64 -17.19 -5.20
C TYR A 77 4.12 -18.55 -5.74
N ASN A 78 4.37 -18.63 -7.04
CA ASN A 78 4.74 -19.89 -7.68
C ASN A 78 6.08 -20.44 -7.17
N ASN A 79 7.04 -19.56 -6.88
CA ASN A 79 8.36 -19.98 -6.40
C ASN A 79 8.34 -20.42 -4.93
N TYR A 80 7.49 -19.79 -4.09
CA TYR A 80 7.58 -19.93 -2.63
C TYR A 80 6.38 -20.58 -1.96
N LYS A 81 5.28 -20.87 -2.68
CA LYS A 81 4.05 -21.43 -2.10
C LYS A 81 4.23 -22.74 -1.35
N ASN A 82 5.25 -23.55 -1.67
CA ASN A 82 5.53 -24.81 -1.03
C ASN A 82 6.53 -24.73 0.14
N GLU A 83 7.13 -23.55 0.33
CA GLU A 83 8.14 -23.31 1.37
C GLU A 83 7.58 -22.54 2.57
N TYR A 84 6.55 -21.74 2.34
CA TYR A 84 5.92 -20.88 3.34
C TYR A 84 4.47 -21.27 3.60
N ASP A 85 4.05 -21.17 4.85
CA ASP A 85 2.65 -21.45 5.25
C ASP A 85 1.70 -20.36 4.77
N TRP A 86 2.19 -19.10 4.72
CA TRP A 86 1.47 -17.92 4.23
C TRP A 86 2.39 -16.96 3.51
N ILE A 87 1.85 -16.30 2.49
CA ILE A 87 2.52 -15.22 1.76
C ILE A 87 1.62 -13.98 1.82
N ALA A 88 2.15 -12.88 2.35
CA ALA A 88 1.50 -11.57 2.37
C ALA A 88 1.90 -10.75 1.15
N TYR A 89 1.00 -9.90 0.67
CA TYR A 89 1.22 -9.01 -0.49
C TYR A 89 0.92 -7.58 -0.07
N PHE A 90 1.96 -6.84 0.32
CA PHE A 90 1.83 -5.47 0.81
C PHE A 90 2.81 -4.55 0.08
N ASP A 91 2.39 -3.31 -0.14
CA ASP A 91 3.23 -2.28 -0.75
C ASP A 91 4.17 -1.66 0.30
N ILE A 92 5.26 -1.01 -0.13
CA ILE A 92 6.30 -0.47 0.79
C ILE A 92 5.75 0.67 1.67
N ASP A 93 4.67 1.31 1.27
CA ASP A 93 3.98 2.33 2.05
C ASP A 93 2.84 1.79 2.93
N GLU A 94 2.76 0.46 3.12
CA GLU A 94 1.78 -0.22 3.95
C GLU A 94 2.43 -0.88 5.16
N PHE A 95 1.89 -0.63 6.37
CA PHE A 95 2.44 -1.13 7.62
C PHE A 95 1.39 -1.90 8.41
N LEU A 96 1.62 -3.20 8.59
CA LEU A 96 0.71 -4.08 9.34
C LEU A 96 0.63 -3.70 10.81
N VAL A 97 -0.58 -3.53 11.31
CA VAL A 97 -0.89 -3.34 12.73
C VAL A 97 -1.63 -4.57 13.25
N LEU A 98 -1.13 -5.14 14.33
CA LEU A 98 -1.73 -6.26 15.04
C LEU A 98 -2.19 -5.76 16.43
N ASN A 99 -3.49 -5.46 16.59
CA ASN A 99 -4.02 -4.85 17.82
C ASN A 99 -4.02 -5.81 19.02
N LYS A 100 -4.14 -7.12 18.77
CA LYS A 100 -4.32 -8.13 19.81
C LYS A 100 -3.26 -9.24 19.79
N HIS A 101 -2.35 -9.19 18.84
CA HIS A 101 -1.39 -10.25 18.58
C HIS A 101 0.03 -9.69 18.64
N LYS A 102 0.95 -10.50 19.15
CA LYS A 102 2.35 -10.10 19.31
C LYS A 102 3.16 -10.28 18.02
N SER A 103 2.72 -11.20 17.16
CA SER A 103 3.41 -11.52 15.92
C SER A 103 2.41 -11.91 14.82
N VAL A 104 2.88 -11.93 13.58
CA VAL A 104 2.10 -12.41 12.43
C VAL A 104 1.74 -13.89 12.59
N GLU A 105 2.63 -14.69 13.17
CA GLU A 105 2.37 -16.10 13.48
C GLU A 105 1.22 -16.24 14.48
N ASP A 106 1.24 -15.51 15.60
CA ASP A 106 0.19 -15.48 16.60
C ASP A 106 -1.18 -15.10 16.00
N PHE A 107 -1.17 -14.15 15.07
CA PHE A 107 -2.37 -13.76 14.32
C PHE A 107 -2.88 -14.88 13.42
N LEU A 108 -2.03 -15.47 12.58
CA LEU A 108 -2.44 -16.44 11.55
C LEU A 108 -2.73 -17.85 12.10
N LEU A 109 -2.20 -18.22 13.28
CA LEU A 109 -2.46 -19.49 13.93
C LEU A 109 -3.87 -19.62 14.53
N GLN A 110 -4.67 -18.56 14.53
CA GLN A 110 -6.00 -18.61 15.10
C GLN A 110 -6.91 -19.62 14.37
N LYS A 111 -7.60 -20.48 15.11
CA LYS A 111 -8.49 -21.53 14.59
C LYS A 111 -9.53 -21.01 13.58
N LYS A 112 -9.94 -19.73 13.71
CA LYS A 112 -10.91 -19.10 12.80
C LYS A 112 -10.45 -19.04 11.35
N PHE A 113 -9.12 -19.08 11.10
CA PHE A 113 -8.55 -19.02 9.76
C PHE A 113 -8.32 -20.40 9.12
N ASN A 114 -8.46 -21.49 9.87
CA ASN A 114 -8.10 -22.85 9.39
C ASN A 114 -8.78 -23.26 8.07
N LYS A 115 -10.01 -22.80 7.85
CA LYS A 115 -10.81 -23.13 6.66
C LYS A 115 -10.66 -22.16 5.48
N PHE A 116 -9.83 -21.14 5.63
CA PHE A 116 -9.65 -20.11 4.62
C PHE A 116 -8.28 -20.19 3.97
N GLY A 117 -8.23 -19.96 2.67
CA GLY A 117 -6.99 -19.85 1.93
C GLY A 117 -6.52 -18.41 1.74
N VAL A 118 -7.42 -17.43 1.93
CA VAL A 118 -7.09 -16.00 1.83
C VAL A 118 -7.65 -15.27 3.04
N VAL A 119 -6.79 -14.47 3.69
CA VAL A 119 -7.15 -13.57 4.81
C VAL A 119 -6.91 -12.14 4.37
N CYS A 120 -7.97 -11.34 4.30
CA CYS A 120 -7.91 -9.97 3.84
C CYS A 120 -7.86 -8.97 4.98
N LEU A 121 -7.09 -7.92 4.78
CA LEU A 121 -6.93 -6.78 5.67
C LEU A 121 -7.39 -5.51 4.97
N ASN A 122 -8.10 -4.65 5.69
CA ASN A 122 -8.44 -3.32 5.18
C ASN A 122 -7.30 -2.33 5.40
N TRP A 123 -7.22 -1.34 4.52
CA TRP A 123 -6.43 -0.15 4.77
C TRP A 123 -7.03 0.75 5.84
N LEU A 124 -6.17 1.48 6.52
CA LEU A 124 -6.47 2.72 7.21
C LEU A 124 -5.56 3.77 6.61
N SER A 125 -6.12 4.63 5.77
CA SER A 125 -5.37 5.65 5.04
C SER A 125 -4.94 6.78 5.97
N TYR A 126 -3.66 7.11 5.93
CA TYR A 126 -3.06 8.22 6.67
C TYR A 126 -2.85 9.41 5.73
N GLY A 127 -3.16 10.60 6.24
CA GLY A 127 -2.98 11.87 5.54
C GLY A 127 -1.58 12.46 5.73
N ASP A 128 -1.41 13.64 5.18
CA ASP A 128 -0.15 14.39 5.16
C ASP A 128 0.14 15.21 6.42
N ASN A 129 -0.75 15.20 7.42
CA ASN A 129 -0.69 16.04 8.63
C ASN A 129 -0.55 17.55 8.31
N ASP A 130 -1.09 18.01 7.19
CA ASP A 130 -0.94 19.37 6.65
C ASP A 130 0.52 19.77 6.33
N LEU A 131 1.41 18.81 6.09
CA LEU A 131 2.83 19.05 5.79
C LEU A 131 3.08 19.19 4.27
N ILE A 132 3.60 20.31 3.84
CA ILE A 132 4.15 20.47 2.49
C ILE A 132 5.44 19.65 2.35
N GLU A 133 6.35 19.82 3.29
CA GLU A 133 7.58 19.06 3.44
C GLU A 133 7.64 18.44 4.84
N SER A 134 8.35 17.36 4.99
CA SER A 134 8.52 16.68 6.27
C SER A 134 9.99 16.33 6.51
N ASP A 135 10.35 16.12 7.76
CA ASP A 135 11.69 15.63 8.12
C ASP A 135 11.79 14.14 7.79
N GLU A 136 12.42 13.83 6.66
CA GLU A 136 12.57 12.47 6.15
C GLU A 136 13.52 11.58 6.99
N THR A 137 14.20 12.15 7.99
CA THR A 137 15.01 11.37 8.97
C THR A 137 14.14 10.72 10.05
N ILE A 138 12.88 11.17 10.19
CA ILE A 138 11.92 10.61 11.12
C ILE A 138 11.14 9.48 10.41
N PRO A 139 10.99 8.30 11.01
CA PRO A 139 10.19 7.20 10.45
C PRO A 139 8.77 7.61 10.04
N VAL A 140 8.26 7.08 8.94
CA VAL A 140 6.93 7.40 8.38
C VAL A 140 5.83 7.24 9.42
N ASN A 141 5.85 6.16 10.19
CA ASN A 141 4.89 5.91 11.28
C ASN A 141 4.92 6.97 12.39
N ASN A 142 6.01 7.71 12.52
CA ASN A 142 6.17 8.77 13.53
C ASN A 142 5.85 10.16 12.97
N ARG A 143 5.99 10.36 11.65
CA ARG A 143 5.71 11.62 10.97
C ARG A 143 4.22 11.84 10.74
N PHE A 144 3.51 10.81 10.26
CA PHE A 144 2.11 10.91 9.85
C PHE A 144 1.22 10.16 10.84
N LYS A 145 0.38 10.89 11.57
CA LYS A 145 -0.48 10.34 12.63
C LYS A 145 -1.97 10.59 12.39
N GLU A 146 -2.30 11.57 11.55
CA GLU A 146 -3.68 11.83 11.18
C GLU A 146 -4.14 10.82 10.12
N HIS A 147 -5.30 10.23 10.33
CA HIS A 147 -5.85 9.23 9.43
C HIS A 147 -7.32 9.50 9.13
N VAL A 148 -7.78 8.98 8.01
CA VAL A 148 -9.18 9.05 7.61
C VAL A 148 -10.01 8.16 8.53
N MET A 149 -10.93 8.76 9.28
CA MET A 149 -11.76 8.03 10.24
C MET A 149 -12.67 7.03 9.53
N PRO A 150 -12.71 5.77 9.99
CA PRO A 150 -13.58 4.74 9.41
C PRO A 150 -15.07 5.10 9.40
N ILE A 151 -15.50 5.92 10.36
CA ILE A 151 -16.90 6.34 10.50
C ILE A 151 -17.33 7.32 9.40
N ASP A 152 -16.39 8.07 8.86
CA ASP A 152 -16.65 9.06 7.82
C ASP A 152 -16.86 8.39 6.45
N PHE A 153 -16.38 7.18 6.32
CA PHE A 153 -16.52 6.30 5.17
C PHE A 153 -17.98 6.12 4.72
N LYS A 154 -18.89 5.81 5.64
CA LYS A 154 -20.31 5.64 5.31
C LYS A 154 -20.98 6.96 4.92
N ARG A 155 -20.49 8.08 5.42
CA ARG A 155 -21.04 9.41 5.20
C ARG A 155 -20.54 10.04 3.90
N PHE A 156 -19.30 9.78 3.53
CA PHE A 156 -18.61 10.48 2.44
C PHE A 156 -18.18 9.58 1.29
N ASN A 157 -18.50 8.28 1.35
CA ASN A 157 -18.15 7.29 0.31
C ASN A 157 -16.67 7.35 -0.11
N ILE A 158 -15.76 7.24 0.89
CA ILE A 158 -14.31 7.23 0.64
C ILE A 158 -13.87 5.80 0.36
N PRO A 159 -13.61 5.45 -0.90
CA PRO A 159 -13.28 4.08 -1.27
C PRO A 159 -11.89 3.62 -0.83
N GLU A 160 -10.99 4.53 -0.43
CA GLU A 160 -9.60 4.20 -0.10
C GLU A 160 -9.46 3.19 1.05
N ASN A 161 -10.33 3.29 2.07
CA ASN A 161 -10.33 2.33 3.17
C ASN A 161 -11.08 1.03 2.86
N ASP A 162 -11.77 0.94 1.72
CA ASP A 162 -12.39 -0.30 1.23
C ASP A 162 -11.39 -1.24 0.57
N HIS A 163 -10.23 -0.73 0.19
CA HIS A 163 -9.22 -1.54 -0.44
C HIS A 163 -8.68 -2.58 0.54
N LEU A 164 -8.36 -3.72 -0.03
CA LEU A 164 -7.87 -4.88 0.69
C LEU A 164 -6.46 -5.21 0.23
N LYS A 165 -5.69 -5.73 1.15
CA LYS A 165 -4.50 -6.53 0.87
C LYS A 165 -4.66 -7.86 1.58
N CYS A 166 -3.89 -8.86 1.18
CA CYS A 166 -4.16 -10.21 1.67
C CYS A 166 -2.92 -10.99 2.07
N PHE A 167 -3.17 -11.93 2.97
CA PHE A 167 -2.35 -13.13 3.13
C PHE A 167 -2.96 -14.25 2.29
N VAL A 168 -2.14 -14.96 1.57
CA VAL A 168 -2.53 -16.15 0.79
C VAL A 168 -1.82 -17.35 1.39
N ARG A 169 -2.57 -18.40 1.66
CA ARG A 169 -2.00 -19.66 2.19
C ARG A 169 -1.07 -20.31 1.18
N GLY A 170 0.03 -20.86 1.65
CA GLY A 170 0.92 -21.66 0.82
C GLY A 170 0.30 -22.97 0.35
N GLY A 171 0.89 -23.60 -0.65
CA GLY A 171 0.48 -24.91 -1.16
C GLY A 171 -0.85 -24.94 -1.91
N LEU A 172 -1.48 -23.80 -2.19
CA LEU A 172 -2.73 -23.76 -2.95
C LEU A 172 -2.43 -23.73 -4.45
N ASP A 173 -3.25 -24.47 -5.21
CA ASP A 173 -3.33 -24.33 -6.66
C ASP A 173 -4.39 -23.27 -7.02
N ASN A 174 -4.38 -22.81 -8.27
CA ASN A 174 -5.37 -21.87 -8.79
C ASN A 174 -5.40 -20.50 -8.06
N VAL A 175 -4.23 -19.99 -7.68
CA VAL A 175 -4.02 -18.63 -7.19
C VAL A 175 -3.26 -17.86 -8.25
N VAL A 176 -3.84 -16.78 -8.78
CA VAL A 176 -3.22 -15.97 -9.83
C VAL A 176 -3.64 -14.50 -9.73
N TRP A 177 -2.71 -13.58 -9.92
CA TRP A 177 -2.98 -12.16 -10.09
C TRP A 177 -3.13 -11.83 -11.57
N THR A 178 -4.27 -11.26 -11.97
CA THR A 178 -4.60 -10.96 -13.38
C THR A 178 -5.05 -9.53 -13.63
N ASP A 179 -5.78 -8.92 -12.70
CA ASP A 179 -6.51 -7.68 -12.97
C ASP A 179 -6.13 -6.53 -12.04
N ASN A 180 -5.77 -6.84 -10.80
CA ASN A 180 -5.43 -5.82 -9.81
C ASN A 180 -4.43 -6.36 -8.77
N PRO A 181 -3.61 -5.49 -8.15
CA PRO A 181 -2.61 -5.92 -7.19
C PRO A 181 -3.14 -6.10 -5.76
N HIS A 182 -4.43 -5.90 -5.52
CA HIS A 182 -4.98 -5.95 -4.16
C HIS A 182 -5.31 -7.38 -3.74
N THR A 183 -5.86 -8.17 -4.67
CA THR A 183 -6.30 -9.53 -4.38
C THR A 183 -6.07 -10.45 -5.57
N PRO A 184 -5.69 -11.74 -5.35
CA PRO A 184 -5.59 -12.71 -6.42
C PRO A 184 -6.97 -13.13 -6.93
N LYS A 185 -7.04 -13.71 -8.12
CA LYS A 185 -8.13 -14.60 -8.50
C LYS A 185 -7.86 -16.00 -7.98
N THR A 186 -8.91 -16.63 -7.48
CA THR A 186 -8.82 -17.99 -6.93
C THR A 186 -10.02 -18.82 -7.41
N PHE A 187 -9.85 -20.13 -7.38
CA PHE A 187 -10.96 -21.05 -7.70
C PHE A 187 -11.18 -22.04 -6.55
N MET A 188 -12.39 -22.09 -6.03
CA MET A 188 -12.81 -22.93 -4.89
C MET A 188 -12.06 -22.65 -3.57
N ILE A 189 -11.43 -21.50 -3.43
CA ILE A 189 -10.74 -21.09 -2.20
C ILE A 189 -11.64 -20.13 -1.42
N ARG A 190 -11.80 -20.39 -0.13
CA ARG A 190 -12.61 -19.54 0.77
C ARG A 190 -11.76 -18.38 1.29
N TRP A 191 -12.39 -17.21 1.38
CA TRP A 191 -11.79 -15.98 1.84
C TRP A 191 -12.44 -15.49 3.13
N CYS A 192 -11.67 -14.79 3.97
CA CYS A 192 -12.21 -14.10 5.13
C CYS A 192 -11.51 -12.76 5.37
N ASN A 193 -12.13 -11.94 6.20
CA ASN A 193 -11.51 -10.74 6.75
C ASN A 193 -10.69 -11.07 8.02
N ASN A 194 -10.06 -10.05 8.62
CA ASN A 194 -9.17 -10.17 9.78
C ASN A 194 -9.80 -10.78 11.04
N ILE A 195 -11.13 -10.82 11.15
CA ILE A 195 -11.84 -11.47 12.28
C ILE A 195 -12.40 -12.84 11.93
N GLY A 196 -12.07 -13.39 10.75
CA GLY A 196 -12.53 -14.71 10.31
C GLY A 196 -13.96 -14.75 9.77
N SER A 197 -14.56 -13.59 9.47
CA SER A 197 -15.84 -13.52 8.77
C SER A 197 -15.63 -13.77 7.28
N GLU A 198 -16.38 -14.73 6.72
CA GLU A 198 -16.31 -15.06 5.31
C GLU A 198 -16.67 -13.86 4.42
N ILE A 199 -15.89 -13.64 3.39
CA ILE A 199 -16.10 -12.62 2.36
C ILE A 199 -16.09 -13.31 0.99
N LYS A 200 -16.70 -12.68 0.00
CA LYS A 200 -16.65 -13.16 -1.38
C LYS A 200 -15.42 -12.59 -2.08
N GLU A 201 -14.84 -13.39 -2.97
CA GLU A 201 -13.80 -12.94 -3.88
C GLU A 201 -14.23 -11.67 -4.63
N ASN A 202 -13.32 -10.73 -4.79
CA ASN A 202 -13.54 -9.46 -5.50
C ASN A 202 -14.67 -8.56 -4.96
N MET A 203 -15.19 -8.83 -3.78
CA MET A 203 -16.10 -7.88 -3.15
C MET A 203 -15.31 -6.92 -2.27
N PRO A 204 -15.45 -5.59 -2.49
CA PRO A 204 -15.01 -4.61 -1.51
C PRO A 204 -15.59 -5.02 -0.16
N ALA A 205 -14.79 -4.93 0.89
CA ALA A 205 -15.22 -5.41 2.19
C ALA A 205 -16.36 -4.57 2.72
N TYR A 206 -17.59 -4.97 2.46
CA TYR A 206 -18.78 -4.43 3.13
C TYR A 206 -18.71 -4.50 4.66
N LYS A 207 -17.72 -5.22 5.19
CA LYS A 207 -17.44 -5.35 6.62
C LYS A 207 -16.04 -4.84 6.92
N PHE A 208 -15.85 -3.55 6.71
CA PHE A 208 -14.73 -2.79 7.20
C PHE A 208 -14.44 -3.13 8.67
N ASN A 209 -13.21 -3.54 8.96
CA ASN A 209 -12.87 -3.99 10.30
C ASN A 209 -11.38 -3.82 10.62
N HIS A 210 -11.08 -2.94 11.56
CA HIS A 210 -9.73 -2.71 12.08
C HIS A 210 -9.49 -3.32 13.47
N LYS A 211 -10.40 -4.19 13.95
CA LYS A 211 -10.38 -4.63 15.37
C LYS A 211 -9.18 -5.48 15.74
N GLU A 212 -8.75 -6.37 14.85
CA GLU A 212 -7.65 -7.28 15.17
C GLU A 212 -6.38 -6.99 14.39
N ALA A 213 -6.51 -6.74 13.10
CA ALA A 213 -5.40 -6.39 12.22
C ALA A 213 -5.88 -5.48 11.09
N TYR A 214 -5.00 -4.60 10.62
CA TYR A 214 -5.21 -3.71 9.48
C TYR A 214 -3.87 -3.22 8.94
N LEU A 215 -3.89 -2.55 7.80
CA LEU A 215 -2.71 -1.91 7.22
C LEU A 215 -2.83 -0.38 7.35
N LYS A 216 -1.87 0.25 8.00
CA LYS A 216 -1.68 1.70 7.86
C LYS A 216 -1.16 1.93 6.45
N HIS A 217 -1.83 2.77 5.69
CA HIS A 217 -1.45 3.09 4.32
C HIS A 217 -1.03 4.56 4.22
N PHE A 218 0.25 4.78 4.00
CA PHE A 218 0.88 6.10 3.86
C PHE A 218 1.03 6.48 2.38
N SER A 219 -0.06 6.41 1.63
CA SER A 219 -0.05 6.60 0.17
C SER A 219 0.37 8.00 -0.27
N THR A 220 0.12 9.01 0.56
CA THR A 220 0.36 10.40 0.21
C THR A 220 1.62 10.98 0.86
N LYS A 221 1.89 10.64 2.13
CA LYS A 221 2.98 11.26 2.91
C LYS A 221 2.88 12.80 2.87
N SER A 222 3.98 13.57 2.81
CA SER A 222 3.93 15.02 2.59
C SER A 222 3.57 15.37 1.14
N THR A 223 3.17 16.63 0.89
CA THR A 223 2.85 17.11 -0.47
C THR A 223 4.02 16.92 -1.42
N LYS A 224 5.25 17.22 -0.95
CA LYS A 224 6.49 17.02 -1.71
C LYS A 224 6.73 15.56 -2.09
N GLU A 225 6.66 14.66 -1.12
CA GLU A 225 6.83 13.22 -1.33
C GLU A 225 5.78 12.68 -2.31
N TYR A 226 4.57 13.23 -2.29
CA TYR A 226 3.52 12.83 -3.23
C TYR A 226 3.78 13.33 -4.66
N VAL A 227 4.30 14.56 -4.82
CA VAL A 227 4.76 15.05 -6.12
C VAL A 227 5.88 14.19 -6.69
N GLU A 228 6.84 13.76 -5.85
CA GLU A 228 7.89 12.83 -6.26
C GLU A 228 7.28 11.50 -6.72
N LYS A 229 6.28 10.96 -6.00
CA LYS A 229 5.54 9.75 -6.36
C LYS A 229 4.83 9.89 -7.72
N ILE A 230 4.16 11.02 -7.99
CA ILE A 230 3.53 11.28 -9.29
C ILE A 230 4.57 11.30 -10.40
N ARG A 231 5.72 11.94 -10.17
CA ARG A 231 6.78 12.05 -11.17
C ARG A 231 7.44 10.72 -11.53
N ARG A 232 7.62 9.83 -10.53
CA ARG A 232 8.20 8.51 -10.77
C ARG A 232 7.24 7.52 -11.45
N GLY A 233 5.92 7.63 -11.19
CA GLY A 233 4.89 6.67 -11.63
C GLY A 233 4.80 5.44 -10.72
N PHE A 234 4.09 4.41 -11.19
CA PHE A 234 3.78 3.18 -10.44
C PHE A 234 4.26 1.92 -11.17
N ALA A 235 4.43 0.83 -10.41
CA ALA A 235 4.82 -0.46 -10.96
C ALA A 235 3.68 -1.22 -11.66
N ASP A 236 2.43 -0.84 -11.42
CA ASP A 236 1.22 -1.45 -11.97
C ASP A 236 0.70 -0.77 -13.24
N SER A 237 1.20 0.42 -13.57
CA SER A 237 0.71 1.21 -14.68
C SER A 237 1.84 1.92 -15.43
N LYS A 238 1.69 2.04 -16.75
CA LYS A 238 2.62 2.84 -17.56
C LYS A 238 2.40 4.31 -17.22
N LYS A 239 3.48 5.01 -16.87
CA LYS A 239 3.44 6.47 -16.72
C LYS A 239 3.15 7.09 -18.10
N PRO A 240 2.09 7.90 -18.23
CA PRO A 240 1.79 8.57 -19.48
C PRO A 240 2.77 9.72 -19.76
N ASP A 241 2.79 10.18 -20.99
CA ASP A 241 3.54 11.33 -21.44
C ASP A 241 2.64 12.35 -22.17
N GLY A 242 3.19 13.47 -22.59
CA GLY A 242 2.47 14.49 -23.36
C GLY A 242 1.16 14.96 -22.70
N GLU A 243 0.09 15.05 -23.49
CA GLU A 243 -1.24 15.50 -23.01
C GLU A 243 -1.86 14.54 -21.99
N GLU A 244 -1.60 13.23 -22.10
CA GLU A 244 -2.12 12.25 -21.15
C GLU A 244 -1.48 12.40 -19.77
N TYR A 245 -0.25 12.94 -19.68
CA TYR A 245 0.41 13.20 -18.42
C TYR A 245 -0.33 14.26 -17.58
N LYS A 246 -0.92 15.26 -18.21
CA LYS A 246 -1.74 16.26 -17.50
C LYS A 246 -2.96 15.60 -16.85
N GLN A 247 -3.69 14.76 -17.59
CA GLN A 247 -4.85 14.03 -17.07
C GLN A 247 -4.46 13.09 -15.93
N TYR A 248 -3.32 12.43 -16.05
CA TYR A 248 -2.76 11.60 -14.99
C TYR A 248 -2.44 12.43 -13.73
N CYS A 249 -1.78 13.58 -13.85
CA CYS A 249 -1.51 14.47 -12.72
C CYS A 249 -2.81 14.93 -12.05
N ASP A 250 -3.82 15.33 -12.85
CA ASP A 250 -5.13 15.74 -12.36
C ASP A 250 -5.81 14.64 -11.55
N PHE A 251 -5.78 13.42 -12.06
CA PHE A 251 -6.31 12.25 -11.37
C PHE A 251 -5.56 12.00 -10.05
N MET A 252 -4.23 11.99 -10.07
CA MET A 252 -3.41 11.77 -8.89
C MET A 252 -3.61 12.83 -7.81
N VAL A 253 -3.63 14.11 -8.20
CA VAL A 253 -3.92 15.20 -7.26
C VAL A 253 -5.35 15.09 -6.71
N SER A 254 -6.30 14.60 -7.49
CA SER A 254 -7.66 14.33 -6.99
C SER A 254 -7.66 13.23 -5.92
N LEU A 255 -6.85 12.18 -6.10
CA LEU A 255 -6.70 11.14 -5.08
C LEU A 255 -6.05 11.68 -3.81
N TYR A 256 -5.01 12.52 -3.94
CA TYR A 256 -4.37 13.16 -2.79
C TYR A 256 -5.39 13.89 -1.92
N PHE A 257 -6.25 14.71 -2.51
CA PHE A 257 -7.23 15.49 -1.77
C PHE A 257 -8.43 14.69 -1.27
N LYS A 258 -8.51 13.38 -1.49
CA LYS A 258 -9.47 12.52 -0.80
C LYS A 258 -9.09 12.22 0.66
N THR A 259 -7.81 12.29 0.98
CA THR A 259 -7.29 12.00 2.32
C THR A 259 -6.62 13.19 2.99
N ASN A 260 -6.49 14.32 2.28
CA ASN A 260 -5.77 15.51 2.74
C ASN A 260 -6.57 16.78 2.51
N ARG A 261 -6.35 17.79 3.34
CA ARG A 261 -6.98 19.10 3.17
C ARG A 261 -6.42 19.81 1.95
N MET A 262 -7.32 20.49 1.24
CA MET A 262 -6.93 21.40 0.15
C MET A 262 -6.64 22.79 0.74
N THR A 263 -5.38 23.18 0.78
CA THR A 263 -4.96 24.52 1.22
C THR A 263 -4.35 25.29 0.05
N PRO A 264 -4.36 26.65 0.07
CA PRO A 264 -3.75 27.45 -0.97
C PRO A 264 -2.27 27.12 -1.21
N GLU A 265 -1.53 26.81 -0.14
CA GLU A 265 -0.12 26.47 -0.19
C GLU A 265 0.12 25.14 -0.93
N LYS A 266 -0.70 24.11 -0.65
CA LYS A 266 -0.64 22.81 -1.34
C LYS A 266 -1.01 22.95 -2.81
N ILE A 267 -2.05 23.73 -3.11
CA ILE A 267 -2.45 24.03 -4.50
C ILE A 267 -1.29 24.70 -5.25
N ALA A 268 -0.69 25.72 -4.65
CA ALA A 268 0.45 26.41 -5.25
C ALA A 268 1.64 25.45 -5.45
N TYR A 269 1.88 24.56 -4.49
CA TYR A 269 2.96 23.58 -4.60
C TYR A 269 2.74 22.62 -5.78
N PHE A 270 1.55 22.04 -5.93
CA PHE A 270 1.23 21.17 -7.07
C PHE A 270 1.31 21.91 -8.41
N ASN A 271 0.74 23.13 -8.50
CA ASN A 271 0.77 23.93 -9.72
C ASN A 271 2.21 24.20 -10.18
N ASN A 272 3.07 24.61 -9.25
CA ASN A 272 4.47 24.93 -9.55
C ASN A 272 5.32 23.71 -9.93
N HIS A 273 5.04 22.54 -9.32
CA HIS A 273 5.89 21.37 -9.50
C HIS A 273 5.39 20.37 -10.55
N LEU A 274 4.11 20.39 -10.90
CA LEU A 274 3.52 19.52 -11.91
C LEU A 274 3.07 20.28 -13.17
N ASN A 275 3.34 21.60 -13.23
CA ASN A 275 2.90 22.47 -14.32
C ASN A 275 1.38 22.37 -14.58
N MET A 276 0.59 22.51 -13.50
CA MET A 276 -0.86 22.38 -13.50
C MET A 276 -1.53 23.72 -13.20
N ASP A 277 -2.83 23.81 -13.52
CA ASP A 277 -3.74 24.83 -12.98
C ASP A 277 -4.91 24.16 -12.25
N ILE A 278 -4.73 23.92 -10.95
CA ILE A 278 -5.75 23.26 -10.12
C ILE A 278 -7.03 24.10 -10.01
N ASN A 279 -6.97 25.42 -10.20
CA ASN A 279 -8.15 26.27 -10.16
C ASN A 279 -9.14 25.96 -11.29
N GLU A 280 -8.65 25.51 -12.47
CA GLU A 280 -9.49 25.03 -13.56
C GLU A 280 -10.15 23.69 -13.25
N ILE A 281 -9.51 22.83 -12.43
CA ILE A 281 -9.99 21.52 -12.06
C ILE A 281 -11.11 21.60 -10.99
N GLY A 282 -11.18 22.70 -10.27
CA GLY A 282 -12.11 22.94 -9.15
C GLY A 282 -13.59 22.87 -9.50
N GLY A 283 -13.98 23.10 -10.76
CA GLY A 283 -15.39 23.04 -11.19
C GLY A 283 -16.04 21.62 -11.15
N LYS A 284 -15.23 20.56 -11.10
CA LYS A 284 -15.69 19.16 -11.03
C LYS A 284 -15.47 18.46 -9.68
N ARG A 285 -14.97 19.20 -8.68
CA ARG A 285 -14.52 18.64 -7.40
C ARG A 285 -15.37 18.99 -6.19
N THR A 286 -16.60 19.46 -6.37
CA THR A 286 -17.50 19.89 -5.30
C THR A 286 -17.64 18.87 -4.17
N ASP A 287 -17.63 17.59 -4.48
CA ASP A 287 -17.81 16.53 -3.48
C ASP A 287 -16.52 16.30 -2.64
N ALA A 288 -15.35 16.36 -3.26
CA ALA A 288 -14.07 16.25 -2.56
C ALA A 288 -13.78 17.51 -1.73
N GLN A 289 -14.13 18.70 -2.22
CA GLN A 289 -13.99 19.96 -1.46
C GLN A 289 -14.93 20.02 -0.24
N ILE A 290 -16.16 19.57 -0.37
CA ILE A 290 -17.12 19.50 0.76
C ILE A 290 -16.61 18.52 1.83
N PHE A 291 -16.02 17.41 1.41
CA PHE A 291 -15.41 16.43 2.32
C PHE A 291 -14.27 17.05 3.15
N LEU A 292 -13.39 17.83 2.55
CA LEU A 292 -12.22 18.42 3.22
C LEU A 292 -12.57 19.56 4.19
N LEU A 293 -13.68 20.26 3.96
CA LEU A 293 -14.19 21.30 4.85
C LEU A 293 -14.82 20.74 6.14
N THR A 294 -15.16 19.45 6.15
CA THR A 294 -15.82 18.80 7.31
C THR A 294 -14.89 17.95 8.16
N PHE A 295 -13.60 17.88 7.80
CA PHE A 295 -12.60 17.15 8.59
C PHE A 295 -12.34 17.87 9.91
N LYS A 296 -12.93 17.39 11.00
CA LYS A 296 -12.56 17.82 12.36
C LYS A 296 -11.37 16.99 12.81
N LYS A 297 -10.32 17.67 13.33
CA LYS A 297 -9.27 16.97 14.09
C LYS A 297 -9.93 16.18 15.20
N PRO A 298 -9.55 14.93 15.46
CA PRO A 298 -9.89 14.28 16.72
C PRO A 298 -9.30 15.15 17.86
N GLU A 299 -10.14 15.48 18.86
CA GLU A 299 -9.73 16.11 20.10
C GLU A 299 -8.81 15.19 20.89
#